data_21226b1d4be4f0badb0cbf5f77d8537c
#
_entry.id   21226b1d4be4f0badb0cbf5f77d8537c
#
_cell.length_a   1.000
_cell.length_b   1.000
_cell.length_c   1.000
_cell.angle_alpha   90.00
_cell.angle_beta   90.00
_cell.angle_gamma   90.00
#
_symmetry.space_group_name_H-M   'P 1'
#
loop_
_entity.id
_entity.type
_entity.pdbx_description
1 polymer ?
#
loop_
_entity_poly.entity_id
_entity_poly.type
_entity_poly.pdbx_seq_one_letter_code
_entity_poly.pdbx_strand_id
1 'polypeptide(L)'
;LGLVGSEMCIRDRARGRVNQALKARQQELAEAELEARLAAETTDVTLPVVTSPQGAPHPITALIDNVCDVFTAMGWEVAEGPEAESEWFNFDALNLGTDHPARALQDTLWLDPVDDGKCMRTATSPVQIHTLLKQQPPVRIISPGKVFRADEYDATHLPVFHQVEGLCVDKGITMGHLKGTVDAFARAMFGAVRTRFRPHYFPFTEPSAEVDLECFVCHGASVGNPDRPCRTCRSEGWIEWGGCGVVNPRVLIACGIDTDVYSGFAFGMGIDRTVMFRNNAPDLRDFVEGDVRFSRSLRGGAR
;
A
#
# COMPACT_ATOMS: atom_id res chain seq x y z
N LEU A 1 -29.59 76.16 -20.96
CA LEU A 1 -30.22 74.77 -20.73
C LEU A 1 -29.89 73.73 -21.82
N GLY A 2 -29.12 74.15 -22.91
CA GLY A 2 -28.83 73.24 -24.04
C GLY A 2 -27.55 72.40 -23.95
N LEU A 3 -26.59 72.68 -23.05
CA LEU A 3 -25.27 72.04 -23.02
C LEU A 3 -25.23 70.73 -22.19
N VAL A 4 -26.02 70.65 -21.14
CA VAL A 4 -26.04 69.49 -20.29
C VAL A 4 -26.63 68.20 -20.96
N GLY A 5 -27.61 68.41 -21.86
CA GLY A 5 -28.20 67.36 -22.67
C GLY A 5 -27.25 66.77 -23.73
N SER A 6 -26.36 67.58 -24.29
CA SER A 6 -25.40 67.15 -25.32
C SER A 6 -24.23 66.37 -24.73
N GLU A 7 -23.74 66.78 -23.58
CA GLU A 7 -22.68 66.02 -22.87
C GLU A 7 -23.15 64.65 -22.39
N MET A 8 -24.38 64.57 -21.90
CA MET A 8 -24.95 63.22 -21.46
C MET A 8 -25.16 62.35 -22.68
N CYS A 9 -25.61 62.80 -23.81
CA CYS A 9 -25.73 62.02 -25.03
C CYS A 9 -24.38 61.61 -25.61
N ILE A 10 -23.33 62.40 -25.51
CA ILE A 10 -21.97 62.05 -25.94
C ILE A 10 -21.41 60.97 -25.05
N ARG A 11 -21.56 61.10 -23.73
CA ARG A 11 -21.11 60.10 -22.74
C ARG A 11 -21.83 58.80 -22.93
N ASP A 12 -23.14 58.75 -23.09
CA ASP A 12 -23.92 57.57 -23.29
C ASP A 12 -23.60 56.86 -24.61
N ARG A 13 -23.36 57.63 -25.69
CA ARG A 13 -22.91 57.11 -26.97
C ARG A 13 -21.49 56.52 -26.88
N ALA A 14 -20.58 57.19 -26.17
CA ALA A 14 -19.23 56.65 -25.90
C ALA A 14 -19.27 55.40 -25.08
N ARG A 15 -20.08 55.33 -24.01
CA ARG A 15 -20.29 54.13 -23.18
C ARG A 15 -20.89 53.00 -24.00
N GLY A 16 -21.85 53.28 -24.88
CA GLY A 16 -22.42 52.25 -25.79
C GLY A 16 -21.36 51.66 -26.71
N ARG A 17 -20.51 52.51 -27.33
CA ARG A 17 -19.41 52.05 -28.20
C ARG A 17 -18.39 51.19 -27.44
N VAL A 18 -17.98 51.61 -26.23
CA VAL A 18 -17.05 50.87 -25.40
C VAL A 18 -17.64 49.50 -25.02
N ASN A 19 -18.91 49.48 -24.58
CA ASN A 19 -19.58 48.21 -24.24
C ASN A 19 -19.72 47.27 -25.45
N GLN A 20 -19.99 47.83 -26.63
CA GLN A 20 -20.09 47.03 -27.86
C GLN A 20 -18.72 46.47 -28.27
N ALA A 21 -17.65 47.26 -28.19
CA ALA A 21 -16.29 46.81 -28.47
C ALA A 21 -15.83 45.76 -27.46
N LEU A 22 -16.18 45.92 -26.18
CA LEU A 22 -15.85 44.96 -25.11
C LEU A 22 -16.55 43.62 -25.33
N LYS A 23 -17.83 43.63 -25.68
CA LYS A 23 -18.58 42.40 -26.01
C LYS A 23 -18.02 41.69 -27.24
N ALA A 24 -17.69 42.45 -28.30
CA ALA A 24 -17.08 41.87 -29.49
C ALA A 24 -15.74 41.18 -29.17
N ARG A 25 -14.91 41.88 -28.38
CA ARG A 25 -13.61 41.29 -27.97
C ARG A 25 -13.75 40.08 -27.05
N GLN A 26 -14.73 40.10 -26.16
CA GLN A 26 -15.02 38.92 -25.32
C GLN A 26 -15.46 37.71 -26.16
N GLN A 27 -16.27 37.97 -27.20
CA GLN A 27 -16.71 36.91 -28.09
C GLN A 27 -15.54 36.34 -28.92
N GLU A 28 -14.70 37.21 -29.50
CA GLU A 28 -13.49 36.76 -30.22
C GLU A 28 -12.57 35.94 -29.36
N LEU A 29 -12.34 36.33 -28.09
CA LEU A 29 -11.49 35.58 -27.17
C LEU A 29 -12.11 34.23 -26.81
N ALA A 30 -13.42 34.15 -26.56
CA ALA A 30 -14.13 32.92 -26.28
C ALA A 30 -14.10 31.95 -27.47
N GLU A 31 -14.26 32.46 -28.69
CA GLU A 31 -14.16 31.66 -29.92
C GLU A 31 -12.73 31.12 -30.11
N ALA A 32 -11.71 31.98 -29.92
CA ALA A 32 -10.30 31.54 -30.02
C ALA A 32 -9.93 30.50 -28.95
N GLU A 33 -10.41 30.67 -27.73
CA GLU A 33 -10.21 29.69 -26.65
C GLU A 33 -10.91 28.34 -26.95
N LEU A 34 -12.14 28.43 -27.50
CA LEU A 34 -12.86 27.20 -27.91
C LEU A 34 -12.13 26.46 -29.04
N GLU A 35 -11.65 27.21 -30.07
CA GLU A 35 -10.89 26.60 -31.17
C GLU A 35 -9.60 25.95 -30.66
N ALA A 36 -8.86 26.65 -29.80
CA ALA A 36 -7.63 26.09 -29.21
C ALA A 36 -7.91 24.81 -28.40
N ARG A 37 -9.00 24.80 -27.63
CA ARG A 37 -9.44 23.62 -26.88
C ARG A 37 -9.84 22.46 -27.80
N LEU A 38 -10.66 22.72 -28.81
CA LEU A 38 -11.09 21.70 -29.78
C LEU A 38 -9.91 21.13 -30.57
N ALA A 39 -8.92 21.95 -30.91
CA ALA A 39 -7.70 21.48 -31.56
C ALA A 39 -6.87 20.58 -30.64
N ALA A 40 -6.77 20.92 -29.34
CA ALA A 40 -6.06 20.12 -28.35
C ALA A 40 -6.78 18.82 -28.01
N GLU A 41 -8.11 18.80 -28.07
CA GLU A 41 -8.97 17.63 -27.77
C GLU A 41 -9.28 16.77 -29.01
N THR A 42 -8.65 17.06 -30.16
CA THR A 42 -8.88 16.30 -31.41
C THR A 42 -8.48 14.86 -31.23
N THR A 43 -9.42 13.95 -31.42
CA THR A 43 -9.20 12.49 -31.36
C THR A 43 -9.43 11.90 -32.75
N ASP A 44 -8.49 11.03 -33.16
CA ASP A 44 -8.65 10.29 -34.42
C ASP A 44 -9.76 9.23 -34.28
N VAL A 45 -10.92 9.53 -34.82
CA VAL A 45 -12.09 8.65 -34.81
C VAL A 45 -12.01 7.51 -35.83
N THR A 46 -10.97 7.46 -36.66
CA THR A 46 -10.75 6.37 -37.63
C THR A 46 -10.04 5.18 -36.99
N LEU A 47 -9.49 5.35 -35.78
CA LEU A 47 -8.86 4.25 -35.03
C LEU A 47 -9.92 3.20 -34.66
N PRO A 48 -9.58 1.91 -34.80
CA PRO A 48 -10.51 0.84 -34.45
C PRO A 48 -10.87 0.91 -32.96
N VAL A 49 -12.15 0.91 -32.65
CA VAL A 49 -12.64 0.84 -31.27
C VAL A 49 -12.40 -0.58 -30.75
N VAL A 50 -11.83 -0.70 -29.56
CA VAL A 50 -11.73 -1.98 -28.86
C VAL A 50 -13.15 -2.43 -28.49
N THR A 51 -13.72 -3.36 -29.27
CA THR A 51 -15.09 -3.82 -29.13
C THR A 51 -15.30 -4.90 -28.07
N SER A 52 -14.21 -5.58 -27.67
CA SER A 52 -14.27 -6.62 -26.66
C SER A 52 -13.62 -6.15 -25.37
N PRO A 53 -14.37 -6.02 -24.26
CA PRO A 53 -13.79 -5.75 -22.97
C PRO A 53 -12.91 -6.94 -22.58
N GLN A 54 -11.61 -6.72 -22.51
CA GLN A 54 -10.71 -7.73 -21.98
C GLN A 54 -10.68 -7.61 -20.46
N GLY A 55 -10.85 -8.73 -19.75
CA GLY A 55 -10.66 -8.80 -18.31
C GLY A 55 -9.22 -8.48 -17.91
N ALA A 56 -9.03 -8.07 -16.66
CA ALA A 56 -7.73 -7.93 -16.02
C ALA A 56 -7.86 -8.43 -14.58
N PRO A 57 -6.85 -9.10 -14.01
CA PRO A 57 -6.84 -9.40 -12.59
C PRO A 57 -6.85 -8.09 -11.80
N HIS A 58 -7.43 -8.15 -10.60
CA HIS A 58 -7.37 -7.03 -9.69
C HIS A 58 -5.90 -6.73 -9.33
N PRO A 59 -5.45 -5.47 -9.23
CA PRO A 59 -4.05 -5.14 -8.97
C PRO A 59 -3.47 -5.79 -7.71
N ILE A 60 -4.25 -5.88 -6.64
CA ILE A 60 -3.87 -6.59 -5.40
C ILE A 60 -3.64 -8.07 -5.67
N THR A 61 -4.56 -8.74 -6.36
CA THR A 61 -4.42 -10.17 -6.73
C THR A 61 -3.18 -10.38 -7.58
N ALA A 62 -2.99 -9.56 -8.61
CA ALA A 62 -1.80 -9.65 -9.47
C ALA A 62 -0.48 -9.46 -8.71
N LEU A 63 -0.47 -8.59 -7.69
CA LEU A 63 0.71 -8.43 -6.85
C LEU A 63 0.91 -9.63 -5.92
N ILE A 64 -0.15 -10.18 -5.33
CA ILE A 64 -0.07 -11.40 -4.50
C ILE A 64 0.51 -12.55 -5.33
N ASP A 65 0.02 -12.77 -6.54
CA ASP A 65 0.54 -13.81 -7.44
C ASP A 65 2.02 -13.59 -7.72
N ASN A 66 2.43 -12.36 -8.02
CA ASN A 66 3.84 -12.02 -8.26
C ASN A 66 4.72 -12.27 -7.02
N VAL A 67 4.24 -11.92 -5.82
CA VAL A 67 4.95 -12.20 -4.57
C VAL A 67 5.09 -13.71 -4.35
N CYS A 68 4.02 -14.49 -4.59
CA CYS A 68 4.06 -15.94 -4.50
C CYS A 68 5.08 -16.54 -5.47
N ASP A 69 5.12 -16.06 -6.70
CA ASP A 69 6.09 -16.53 -7.72
C ASP A 69 7.54 -16.24 -7.30
N VAL A 70 7.81 -15.03 -6.78
CA VAL A 70 9.15 -14.63 -6.31
C VAL A 70 9.62 -15.55 -5.19
N PHE A 71 8.79 -15.79 -4.18
CA PHE A 71 9.19 -16.62 -3.04
C PHE A 71 9.24 -18.10 -3.40
N THR A 72 8.33 -18.60 -4.23
CA THR A 72 8.38 -19.98 -4.74
C THR A 72 9.67 -20.22 -5.53
N ALA A 73 10.10 -19.27 -6.35
CA ALA A 73 11.38 -19.34 -7.06
C ALA A 73 12.60 -19.34 -6.12
N MET A 74 12.48 -18.80 -4.90
CA MET A 74 13.50 -18.90 -3.84
C MET A 74 13.39 -20.18 -3.01
N GLY A 75 12.47 -21.08 -3.33
CA GLY A 75 12.26 -22.34 -2.61
C GLY A 75 11.42 -22.22 -1.33
N TRP A 76 10.54 -21.20 -1.26
CA TRP A 76 9.59 -21.04 -0.17
C TRP A 76 8.24 -21.64 -0.56
N GLU A 77 7.47 -22.06 0.44
CA GLU A 77 6.12 -22.56 0.29
C GLU A 77 5.10 -21.44 0.57
N VAL A 78 3.96 -21.48 -0.11
CA VAL A 78 2.82 -20.61 0.19
C VAL A 78 1.92 -21.32 1.18
N ALA A 79 1.73 -20.73 2.35
CA ALA A 79 0.88 -21.26 3.40
C ALA A 79 -0.39 -20.42 3.55
N GLU A 80 -1.51 -21.11 3.74
CA GLU A 80 -2.82 -20.50 3.97
C GLU A 80 -3.37 -20.86 5.34
N GLY A 81 -4.25 -20.03 5.88
CA GLY A 81 -4.93 -20.24 7.13
C GLY A 81 -6.25 -19.47 7.22
N PRO A 82 -7.05 -19.74 8.26
CA PRO A 82 -8.35 -19.11 8.43
C PRO A 82 -8.23 -17.61 8.68
N GLU A 83 -9.26 -16.86 8.28
CA GLU A 83 -9.39 -15.42 8.57
C GLU A 83 -9.93 -15.16 9.99
N ALA A 84 -10.74 -16.08 10.51
CA ALA A 84 -11.23 -16.05 11.88
C ALA A 84 -10.37 -16.99 12.75
N GLU A 85 -9.78 -16.44 13.80
CA GLU A 85 -8.80 -17.12 14.64
C GLU A 85 -9.22 -17.11 16.10
N SER A 86 -8.70 -18.07 16.88
CA SER A 86 -8.77 -17.94 18.33
C SER A 86 -7.75 -16.94 18.84
N GLU A 87 -8.05 -16.37 19.99
CA GLU A 87 -7.17 -15.46 20.71
C GLU A 87 -5.76 -16.03 20.89
N TRP A 88 -5.65 -17.32 21.15
CA TRP A 88 -4.36 -17.99 21.31
C TRP A 88 -3.47 -17.88 20.07
N PHE A 89 -4.02 -18.14 18.87
CA PHE A 89 -3.26 -18.07 17.63
C PHE A 89 -2.91 -16.63 17.24
N ASN A 90 -3.85 -15.71 17.48
CA ASN A 90 -3.67 -14.31 17.05
C ASN A 90 -2.78 -13.52 18.02
N PHE A 91 -2.64 -13.96 19.28
CA PHE A 91 -1.92 -13.19 20.31
C PHE A 91 -0.98 -14.05 21.18
N ASP A 92 -1.48 -15.03 21.94
CA ASP A 92 -0.69 -15.69 22.97
C ASP A 92 0.54 -16.42 22.40
N ALA A 93 0.35 -17.20 21.34
CA ALA A 93 1.42 -17.91 20.66
C ALA A 93 2.45 -16.96 19.99
N LEU A 94 2.04 -15.72 19.73
CA LEU A 94 2.88 -14.65 19.18
C LEU A 94 3.53 -13.79 20.27
N ASN A 95 3.51 -14.24 21.53
CA ASN A 95 4.09 -13.53 22.67
C ASN A 95 3.46 -12.14 22.93
N LEU A 96 2.19 -11.92 22.53
CA LEU A 96 1.42 -10.76 22.94
C LEU A 96 0.71 -11.05 24.27
N GLY A 97 1.10 -10.38 25.34
CA GLY A 97 0.50 -10.54 26.67
C GLY A 97 -0.96 -10.08 26.72
N THR A 98 -1.67 -10.49 27.78
CA THR A 98 -3.10 -10.14 27.97
C THR A 98 -3.37 -8.64 28.04
N ASP A 99 -2.38 -7.88 28.51
CA ASP A 99 -2.47 -6.42 28.64
C ASP A 99 -1.98 -5.65 27.39
N HIS A 100 -1.69 -6.36 26.30
CA HIS A 100 -1.18 -5.70 25.10
C HIS A 100 -2.30 -4.88 24.41
N PRO A 101 -2.03 -3.61 24.04
CA PRO A 101 -3.05 -2.72 23.44
C PRO A 101 -3.74 -3.32 22.20
N ALA A 102 -3.03 -4.07 21.37
CA ALA A 102 -3.59 -4.70 20.18
C ALA A 102 -4.77 -5.66 20.44
N ARG A 103 -4.97 -6.10 21.70
CA ARG A 103 -6.14 -6.91 22.10
C ARG A 103 -7.39 -6.07 22.42
N ALA A 104 -7.25 -4.75 22.47
CA ALA A 104 -8.38 -3.89 22.77
C ALA A 104 -9.47 -3.98 21.68
N LEU A 105 -10.72 -3.82 22.10
CA LEU A 105 -11.88 -3.82 21.19
C LEU A 105 -11.80 -2.72 20.11
N GLN A 106 -11.04 -1.68 20.36
CA GLN A 106 -10.81 -0.58 19.43
C GLN A 106 -9.81 -0.90 18.33
N ASP A 107 -9.00 -1.97 18.47
CA ASP A 107 -7.94 -2.33 17.52
C ASP A 107 -8.21 -3.68 16.83
N THR A 108 -8.95 -4.57 17.50
CA THR A 108 -9.26 -5.93 17.01
C THR A 108 -10.77 -6.11 16.79
N LEU A 109 -11.12 -6.69 15.66
CA LEU A 109 -12.51 -7.09 15.36
C LEU A 109 -12.81 -8.45 15.99
N TRP A 110 -13.43 -8.41 17.16
CA TRP A 110 -13.87 -9.62 17.86
C TRP A 110 -15.17 -10.15 17.29
N LEU A 111 -15.33 -11.46 17.28
CA LEU A 111 -16.56 -12.14 16.86
C LEU A 111 -17.53 -12.25 18.04
N ASP A 112 -18.82 -12.22 17.74
CA ASP A 112 -19.88 -12.34 18.75
C ASP A 112 -20.22 -13.83 19.03
N PRO A 113 -20.31 -14.28 20.29
CA PRO A 113 -20.04 -13.51 21.50
C PRO A 113 -18.53 -13.33 21.76
N VAL A 114 -18.15 -12.14 22.24
CA VAL A 114 -16.75 -11.78 22.49
C VAL A 114 -16.05 -12.74 23.46
N ASP A 115 -16.79 -13.26 24.43
CA ASP A 115 -16.27 -14.20 25.45
C ASP A 115 -15.84 -15.56 24.88
N ASP A 116 -16.18 -15.88 23.62
CA ASP A 116 -15.68 -17.06 22.93
C ASP A 116 -14.19 -16.98 22.56
N GLY A 117 -13.57 -15.82 22.75
CA GLY A 117 -12.15 -15.61 22.45
C GLY A 117 -11.79 -15.81 20.98
N LYS A 118 -12.68 -15.43 20.08
CA LYS A 118 -12.47 -15.50 18.62
C LYS A 118 -12.45 -14.10 18.01
N CYS A 119 -11.54 -13.86 17.08
CA CYS A 119 -11.43 -12.58 16.40
C CYS A 119 -11.08 -12.77 14.92
N MET A 120 -11.27 -11.74 14.13
CA MET A 120 -10.68 -11.67 12.81
C MET A 120 -9.18 -11.44 12.97
N ARG A 121 -8.36 -12.18 12.21
CA ARG A 121 -6.88 -12.08 12.32
C ARG A 121 -6.39 -10.66 12.01
N THR A 122 -5.56 -10.12 12.89
CA THR A 122 -5.00 -8.77 12.75
C THR A 122 -3.75 -8.72 11.86
N ALA A 123 -3.20 -9.89 11.58
CA ALA A 123 -2.04 -10.14 10.74
C ALA A 123 -2.11 -11.56 10.17
N THR A 124 -1.28 -11.92 9.22
CA THR A 124 -1.21 -13.32 8.74
C THR A 124 -0.28 -14.19 9.59
N SER A 125 0.29 -13.66 10.67
CA SER A 125 1.16 -14.38 11.63
C SER A 125 0.56 -15.67 12.21
N PRO A 126 -0.77 -15.79 12.47
CA PRO A 126 -1.36 -17.07 12.92
C PRO A 126 -1.06 -18.23 11.99
N VAL A 127 -0.92 -18.01 10.69
CA VAL A 127 -0.57 -19.04 9.71
C VAL A 127 0.82 -19.63 9.99
N GLN A 128 1.74 -18.81 10.48
CA GLN A 128 3.08 -19.25 10.89
C GLN A 128 2.99 -20.24 12.07
N ILE A 129 2.13 -19.93 13.05
CA ILE A 129 1.89 -20.81 14.21
C ILE A 129 1.25 -22.12 13.77
N HIS A 130 0.20 -22.05 12.91
CA HIS A 130 -0.43 -23.25 12.36
C HIS A 130 0.57 -24.14 11.63
N THR A 131 1.51 -23.56 10.90
CA THR A 131 2.55 -24.29 10.18
C THR A 131 3.53 -24.95 11.15
N LEU A 132 4.06 -24.21 12.13
CA LEU A 132 5.02 -24.73 13.10
C LEU A 132 4.45 -25.84 13.99
N LEU A 133 3.13 -25.84 14.24
CA LEU A 133 2.46 -26.91 14.96
C LEU A 133 2.29 -28.19 14.12
N LYS A 134 2.30 -28.08 12.78
CA LYS A 134 2.07 -29.20 11.86
C LYS A 134 3.36 -29.85 11.38
N GLN A 135 4.44 -29.09 11.29
CA GLN A 135 5.71 -29.56 10.74
C GLN A 135 6.93 -29.06 11.52
N GLN A 136 7.96 -29.88 11.56
CA GLN A 136 9.24 -29.53 12.16
C GLN A 136 10.12 -28.77 11.18
N PRO A 137 11.05 -27.92 11.67
CA PRO A 137 12.04 -27.28 10.82
C PRO A 137 12.89 -28.29 10.01
N PRO A 138 13.32 -27.93 8.79
CA PRO A 138 13.33 -26.58 8.23
C PRO A 138 11.98 -26.12 7.68
N VAL A 139 11.57 -24.88 8.00
CA VAL A 139 10.33 -24.24 7.53
C VAL A 139 10.68 -22.95 6.78
N ARG A 140 10.15 -22.78 5.58
CA ARG A 140 10.27 -21.56 4.79
C ARG A 140 8.95 -21.32 4.10
N ILE A 141 8.15 -20.43 4.66
CA ILE A 141 6.80 -20.11 4.16
C ILE A 141 6.59 -18.62 3.98
N ILE A 142 5.74 -18.28 3.03
CA ILE A 142 5.03 -17.01 3.01
C ILE A 142 3.55 -17.24 3.22
N SER A 143 2.89 -16.31 3.86
CA SER A 143 1.45 -16.33 4.09
C SER A 143 0.82 -15.02 3.62
N PRO A 144 0.46 -14.90 2.33
CA PRO A 144 -0.33 -13.77 1.84
C PRO A 144 -1.79 -13.93 2.25
N GLY A 145 -2.46 -12.83 2.58
CA GLY A 145 -3.88 -12.90 2.90
C GLY A 145 -4.46 -11.61 3.42
N LYS A 146 -5.79 -11.61 3.56
CA LYS A 146 -6.52 -10.51 4.18
C LYS A 146 -6.28 -10.48 5.68
N VAL A 147 -6.24 -9.28 6.22
CA VAL A 147 -6.16 -8.97 7.64
C VAL A 147 -7.15 -7.90 8.00
N PHE A 148 -7.51 -7.83 9.27
CA PHE A 148 -8.64 -7.06 9.75
C PHE A 148 -8.22 -6.26 10.98
N ARG A 149 -8.46 -4.94 10.95
CA ARG A 149 -8.19 -4.04 12.06
C ARG A 149 -9.32 -3.04 12.18
N ALA A 150 -9.60 -2.56 13.39
CA ALA A 150 -10.60 -1.54 13.61
C ALA A 150 -10.08 -0.12 13.26
N ASP A 151 -9.37 -0.01 12.15
CA ASP A 151 -8.81 1.24 11.65
C ASP A 151 -9.88 2.12 11.00
N GLU A 152 -9.64 3.43 10.99
CA GLU A 152 -10.46 4.37 10.25
C GLU A 152 -10.27 4.17 8.73
N TYR A 153 -11.37 4.37 7.98
CA TYR A 153 -11.37 4.26 6.52
C TYR A 153 -10.91 5.59 5.90
N ASP A 154 -9.63 5.69 5.57
CA ASP A 154 -9.04 6.88 4.98
C ASP A 154 -8.16 6.57 3.74
N ALA A 155 -7.44 7.55 3.21
CA ALA A 155 -6.59 7.40 2.03
C ALA A 155 -5.38 6.45 2.25
N THR A 156 -5.04 6.14 3.49
CA THR A 156 -3.84 5.38 3.87
C THR A 156 -4.12 4.17 4.75
N HIS A 157 -5.35 4.04 5.26
CA HIS A 157 -5.80 2.96 6.13
C HIS A 157 -7.13 2.40 5.64
N LEU A 158 -7.24 1.09 5.73
CA LEU A 158 -8.45 0.33 5.45
C LEU A 158 -8.68 -0.67 6.59
N PRO A 159 -9.93 -0.88 7.05
CA PRO A 159 -10.23 -1.88 8.08
C PRO A 159 -10.00 -3.31 7.59
N VAL A 160 -10.00 -3.52 6.29
CA VAL A 160 -9.65 -4.79 5.63
C VAL A 160 -8.60 -4.49 4.58
N PHE A 161 -7.44 -5.11 4.71
CA PHE A 161 -6.32 -4.96 3.78
C PHE A 161 -5.55 -6.27 3.65
N HIS A 162 -4.52 -6.30 2.80
CA HIS A 162 -3.76 -7.50 2.53
C HIS A 162 -2.33 -7.36 3.05
N GLN A 163 -1.83 -8.42 3.64
CA GLN A 163 -0.43 -8.56 4.05
C GLN A 163 0.18 -9.80 3.41
N VAL A 164 1.49 -9.80 3.29
CA VAL A 164 2.30 -11.01 3.16
C VAL A 164 3.27 -11.05 4.32
N GLU A 165 3.29 -12.16 5.03
CA GLU A 165 4.30 -12.43 6.03
C GLU A 165 5.14 -13.63 5.61
N GLY A 166 6.42 -13.60 5.97
CA GLY A 166 7.33 -14.70 5.73
C GLY A 166 7.92 -15.21 7.03
N LEU A 167 8.09 -16.51 7.12
CA LEU A 167 8.76 -17.22 8.22
C LEU A 167 9.81 -18.15 7.67
N CYS A 168 11.02 -18.05 8.20
CA CYS A 168 12.08 -19.02 7.99
C CYS A 168 12.59 -19.53 9.33
N VAL A 169 12.50 -20.84 9.58
CA VAL A 169 13.05 -21.50 10.78
C VAL A 169 13.94 -22.65 10.34
N ASP A 170 15.21 -22.60 10.73
CA ASP A 170 16.19 -23.63 10.41
C ASP A 170 17.36 -23.52 11.41
N LYS A 171 18.36 -24.39 11.28
CA LYS A 171 19.59 -24.30 12.08
C LYS A 171 20.44 -23.11 11.65
N GLY A 172 20.92 -22.33 12.63
CA GLY A 172 21.87 -21.26 12.39
C GLY A 172 21.32 -20.06 11.60
N ILE A 173 20.02 -19.82 11.63
CA ILE A 173 19.39 -18.64 11.01
C ILE A 173 19.82 -17.38 11.77
N THR A 174 20.12 -16.32 11.00
CA THR A 174 20.65 -15.06 11.53
C THR A 174 19.93 -13.85 10.92
N MET A 175 20.13 -12.69 11.55
CA MET A 175 19.69 -11.39 11.00
C MET A 175 20.28 -11.11 9.60
N GLY A 176 21.43 -11.67 9.26
CA GLY A 176 22.03 -11.58 7.93
C GLY A 176 21.19 -12.27 6.87
N HIS A 177 20.65 -13.46 7.18
CA HIS A 177 19.74 -14.19 6.28
C HIS A 177 18.45 -13.41 6.07
N LEU A 178 17.87 -12.84 7.14
CA LEU A 178 16.70 -11.97 7.05
C LEU A 178 16.94 -10.79 6.11
N LYS A 179 18.03 -10.04 6.33
CA LYS A 179 18.38 -8.87 5.49
C LYS A 179 18.54 -9.26 4.03
N GLY A 180 19.24 -10.36 3.75
CA GLY A 180 19.41 -10.85 2.39
C GLY A 180 18.09 -11.22 1.71
N THR A 181 17.17 -11.87 2.44
CA THR A 181 15.84 -12.25 1.94
C THR A 181 14.99 -11.00 1.65
N VAL A 182 14.95 -10.05 2.57
CA VAL A 182 14.18 -8.81 2.41
C VAL A 182 14.77 -7.94 1.28
N ASP A 183 16.09 -7.86 1.14
CA ASP A 183 16.74 -7.15 0.03
C ASP A 183 16.41 -7.79 -1.32
N ALA A 184 16.40 -9.12 -1.42
CA ALA A 184 16.00 -9.82 -2.63
C ALA A 184 14.53 -9.56 -2.97
N PHE A 185 13.66 -9.59 -1.97
CA PHE A 185 12.24 -9.27 -2.13
C PHE A 185 12.03 -7.81 -2.56
N ALA A 186 12.68 -6.85 -1.92
CA ALA A 186 12.59 -5.44 -2.29
C ALA A 186 13.01 -5.20 -3.74
N ARG A 187 14.11 -5.83 -4.19
CA ARG A 187 14.57 -5.74 -5.58
C ARG A 187 13.60 -6.36 -6.58
N ALA A 188 12.97 -7.46 -6.23
CA ALA A 188 11.95 -8.09 -7.07
C ALA A 188 10.70 -7.20 -7.22
N MET A 189 10.32 -6.48 -6.16
CA MET A 189 9.14 -5.61 -6.17
C MET A 189 9.38 -4.23 -6.79
N PHE A 190 10.54 -3.62 -6.56
CA PHE A 190 10.80 -2.22 -6.86
C PHE A 190 12.04 -1.98 -7.73
N GLY A 191 12.71 -3.05 -8.18
CA GLY A 191 13.96 -2.93 -8.94
C GLY A 191 15.16 -2.55 -8.08
N ALA A 192 16.07 -1.75 -8.61
CA ALA A 192 17.29 -1.33 -7.91
C ALA A 192 16.96 -0.29 -6.82
N VAL A 193 16.55 -0.76 -5.65
CA VAL A 193 16.22 0.04 -4.48
C VAL A 193 17.16 -0.29 -3.32
N ARG A 194 17.52 0.70 -2.50
CA ARG A 194 18.25 0.49 -1.26
C ARG A 194 17.26 0.27 -0.12
N THR A 195 17.58 -0.65 0.76
CA THR A 195 16.85 -0.89 2.00
C THR A 195 17.61 -0.32 3.20
N ARG A 196 16.86 0.08 4.23
CA ARG A 196 17.39 0.50 5.52
C ARG A 196 16.62 -0.22 6.61
N PHE A 197 17.32 -0.78 7.59
CA PHE A 197 16.74 -1.45 8.74
C PHE A 197 16.90 -0.57 9.96
N ARG A 198 15.80 -0.10 10.53
CA ARG A 198 15.80 0.71 11.76
C ARG A 198 15.39 -0.17 12.94
N PRO A 199 16.13 -0.16 14.06
CA PRO A 199 15.69 -0.87 15.26
C PRO A 199 14.26 -0.48 15.66
N HIS A 200 13.47 -1.49 15.97
CA HIS A 200 12.09 -1.35 16.41
C HIS A 200 11.77 -2.45 17.44
N TYR A 201 10.57 -2.43 18.00
CA TYR A 201 10.11 -3.44 18.94
C TYR A 201 8.83 -4.11 18.43
N PHE A 202 8.87 -5.45 18.36
CA PHE A 202 7.70 -6.29 18.20
C PHE A 202 7.75 -7.43 19.21
N PRO A 203 6.63 -7.81 19.85
CA PRO A 203 6.62 -8.87 20.89
C PRO A 203 7.09 -10.23 20.38
N PHE A 204 6.81 -10.52 19.10
CA PHE A 204 7.07 -11.82 18.46
C PHE A 204 8.46 -11.93 17.82
N THR A 205 9.26 -10.87 17.83
CA THR A 205 10.65 -10.87 17.30
C THR A 205 11.61 -10.13 18.22
N GLU A 206 12.87 -10.60 18.29
CA GLU A 206 13.97 -9.96 19.00
C GLU A 206 15.33 -10.45 18.48
N PRO A 207 16.19 -9.60 17.90
CA PRO A 207 15.97 -8.18 17.63
C PRO A 207 14.93 -7.96 16.51
N SER A 208 14.26 -6.80 16.61
CA SER A 208 13.26 -6.38 15.63
C SER A 208 13.73 -5.15 14.86
N ALA A 209 13.24 -4.99 13.65
CA ALA A 209 13.51 -3.81 12.83
C ALA A 209 12.32 -3.46 11.93
N GLU A 210 12.16 -2.19 11.65
CA GLU A 210 11.39 -1.72 10.51
C GLU A 210 12.27 -1.65 9.27
N VAL A 211 11.68 -1.95 8.13
CA VAL A 211 12.32 -1.90 6.82
C VAL A 211 11.83 -0.69 6.07
N ASP A 212 12.76 0.19 5.73
CA ASP A 212 12.48 1.32 4.85
C ASP A 212 13.12 1.10 3.48
N LEU A 213 12.43 1.56 2.44
CA LEU A 213 12.92 1.65 1.07
C LEU A 213 13.39 3.07 0.78
N GLU A 214 14.51 3.23 0.09
CA GLU A 214 14.86 4.53 -0.49
C GLU A 214 13.72 4.97 -1.41
N CYS A 215 13.32 6.24 -1.29
CA CYS A 215 12.21 6.74 -2.09
C CYS A 215 12.51 6.64 -3.59
N PHE A 216 11.84 5.76 -4.27
CA PHE A 216 11.99 5.51 -5.70
C PHE A 216 11.37 6.61 -6.58
N VAL A 217 10.68 7.60 -5.98
CA VAL A 217 10.12 8.76 -6.69
C VAL A 217 11.12 9.93 -6.72
N CYS A 218 11.68 10.29 -5.56
CA CYS A 218 12.59 11.44 -5.47
C CYS A 218 14.05 11.06 -5.32
N HIS A 219 14.37 9.78 -5.05
CA HIS A 219 15.76 9.30 -4.82
C HIS A 219 16.55 10.20 -3.85
N GLY A 220 15.87 10.68 -2.79
CA GLY A 220 16.46 11.57 -1.79
C GLY A 220 16.55 13.05 -2.18
N ALA A 221 16.20 13.43 -3.42
CA ALA A 221 16.34 14.81 -3.90
C ALA A 221 15.42 15.83 -3.20
N SER A 222 14.40 15.36 -2.48
CA SER A 222 13.47 16.19 -1.69
C SER A 222 13.98 16.49 -0.27
N VAL A 223 14.98 15.76 0.21
CA VAL A 223 15.48 15.89 1.59
C VAL A 223 16.17 17.25 1.75
N GLY A 224 15.63 18.07 2.67
CA GLY A 224 16.14 19.42 2.91
C GLY A 224 15.90 20.42 1.77
N ASN A 225 15.09 20.06 0.78
CA ASN A 225 14.80 20.93 -0.37
C ASN A 225 13.31 21.30 -0.41
N PRO A 226 12.91 22.47 0.10
CA PRO A 226 11.52 22.91 0.13
C PRO A 226 10.94 23.19 -1.27
N ASP A 227 11.79 23.43 -2.28
CA ASP A 227 11.35 23.72 -3.65
C ASP A 227 10.96 22.45 -4.42
N ARG A 228 11.32 21.26 -3.88
CA ARG A 228 11.01 19.95 -4.48
C ARG A 228 10.40 18.99 -3.46
N PRO A 229 9.22 19.28 -2.90
CA PRO A 229 8.59 18.39 -1.94
C PRO A 229 8.20 17.06 -2.59
N CYS A 230 8.42 15.96 -1.89
CA CYS A 230 7.99 14.63 -2.31
C CYS A 230 6.83 14.17 -1.43
N ARG A 231 5.65 13.97 -2.02
CA ARG A 231 4.46 13.49 -1.29
C ARG A 231 4.62 12.04 -0.84
N THR A 232 5.26 11.20 -1.65
CA THR A 232 5.41 9.76 -1.38
C THR A 232 6.22 9.47 -0.12
N CYS A 233 7.36 10.16 0.07
CA CYS A 233 8.18 9.99 1.28
C CYS A 233 8.06 11.17 2.26
N ARG A 234 7.13 12.11 2.04
CA ARG A 234 6.97 13.33 2.85
C ARG A 234 8.28 14.13 2.98
N SER A 235 9.12 14.07 1.94
CA SER A 235 10.46 14.67 1.87
C SER A 235 11.49 14.09 2.83
N GLU A 236 11.25 12.90 3.39
CA GLU A 236 12.21 12.19 4.25
C GLU A 236 13.23 11.36 3.48
N GLY A 237 12.98 11.11 2.17
CA GLY A 237 13.84 10.28 1.31
C GLY A 237 13.68 8.77 1.51
N TRP A 238 12.90 8.34 2.50
CA TRP A 238 12.65 6.94 2.84
C TRP A 238 11.15 6.68 2.98
N ILE A 239 10.75 5.45 2.66
CA ILE A 239 9.36 4.98 2.74
C ILE A 239 9.37 3.75 3.62
N GLU A 240 8.63 3.77 4.72
CA GLU A 240 8.40 2.59 5.55
C GLU A 240 7.63 1.54 4.74
N TRP A 241 8.17 0.33 4.68
CA TRP A 241 7.58 -0.77 3.92
C TRP A 241 6.97 -1.86 4.79
N GLY A 242 7.63 -2.21 5.91
CA GLY A 242 7.12 -3.21 6.83
C GLY A 242 8.05 -3.50 7.99
N GLY A 243 7.69 -4.50 8.79
CA GLY A 243 8.42 -4.95 9.96
C GLY A 243 9.10 -6.30 9.75
N CYS A 244 10.17 -6.54 10.49
CA CYS A 244 10.88 -7.81 10.46
C CYS A 244 11.69 -8.05 11.75
N GLY A 245 12.16 -9.27 11.94
CA GLY A 245 13.07 -9.56 13.06
C GLY A 245 13.43 -11.04 13.18
N VAL A 246 14.31 -11.33 14.08
CA VAL A 246 14.58 -12.71 14.51
C VAL A 246 13.41 -13.18 15.37
N VAL A 247 12.87 -14.36 15.10
CA VAL A 247 11.71 -14.88 15.84
C VAL A 247 12.06 -15.01 17.33
N ASN A 248 11.20 -14.45 18.17
CA ASN A 248 11.37 -14.56 19.61
C ASN A 248 11.32 -16.05 20.04
N PRO A 249 12.29 -16.53 20.82
CA PRO A 249 12.31 -17.94 21.28
C PRO A 249 11.00 -18.40 21.91
N ARG A 250 10.26 -17.51 22.59
CA ARG A 250 8.96 -17.83 23.20
C ARG A 250 7.92 -18.28 22.17
N VAL A 251 7.95 -17.70 20.96
CA VAL A 251 7.06 -18.11 19.85
C VAL A 251 7.41 -19.53 19.38
N LEU A 252 8.70 -19.84 19.23
CA LEU A 252 9.15 -21.18 18.85
C LEU A 252 8.80 -22.23 19.93
N ILE A 253 9.03 -21.88 21.19
CA ILE A 253 8.70 -22.75 22.34
C ILE A 253 7.19 -23.01 22.41
N ALA A 254 6.34 -22.00 22.18
CA ALA A 254 4.89 -22.17 22.13
C ALA A 254 4.43 -23.17 21.06
N CYS A 255 5.24 -23.34 20.00
CA CYS A 255 5.02 -24.33 18.93
C CYS A 255 5.77 -25.64 19.13
N GLY A 256 6.45 -25.85 20.26
CA GLY A 256 7.21 -27.09 20.54
C GLY A 256 8.52 -27.21 19.76
N ILE A 257 9.08 -26.11 19.27
CA ILE A 257 10.36 -26.08 18.56
C ILE A 257 11.52 -25.89 19.54
N ASP A 258 12.54 -26.70 19.40
CA ASP A 258 13.75 -26.67 20.24
C ASP A 258 14.62 -25.44 19.86
N THR A 259 14.68 -24.47 20.74
CA THR A 259 15.42 -23.20 20.52
C THR A 259 16.93 -23.32 20.74
N ASP A 260 17.41 -24.41 21.28
CA ASP A 260 18.85 -24.70 21.36
C ASP A 260 19.40 -25.18 20.02
N VAL A 261 18.52 -25.71 19.15
CA VAL A 261 18.86 -26.24 17.83
C VAL A 261 18.46 -25.29 16.70
N TYR A 262 17.28 -24.68 16.82
CA TYR A 262 16.66 -23.91 15.75
C TYR A 262 16.51 -22.44 16.13
N SER A 263 16.69 -21.59 15.13
CA SER A 263 16.38 -20.18 15.17
C SER A 263 15.61 -19.78 13.90
N GLY A 264 15.02 -18.60 13.89
CA GLY A 264 14.25 -18.20 12.74
C GLY A 264 14.19 -16.70 12.57
N PHE A 265 13.71 -16.24 11.42
CA PHE A 265 13.31 -14.87 11.21
C PHE A 265 11.91 -14.79 10.62
N ALA A 266 11.27 -13.66 10.84
CA ALA A 266 10.00 -13.32 10.23
C ALA A 266 10.01 -11.90 9.69
N PHE A 267 9.16 -11.63 8.70
CA PHE A 267 8.91 -10.30 8.18
C PHE A 267 7.44 -10.18 7.77
N GLY A 268 6.93 -8.93 7.73
CA GLY A 268 5.57 -8.65 7.30
C GLY A 268 5.51 -7.34 6.50
N MET A 269 4.89 -7.39 5.31
CA MET A 269 4.75 -6.26 4.40
C MET A 269 3.29 -6.07 3.98
N GLY A 270 2.82 -4.82 3.93
CA GLY A 270 1.50 -4.49 3.42
C GLY A 270 1.45 -4.58 1.90
N ILE A 271 0.56 -5.43 1.37
CA ILE A 271 0.36 -5.61 -0.08
C ILE A 271 -0.29 -4.38 -0.69
N ASP A 272 -1.35 -3.86 -0.06
CA ASP A 272 -2.10 -2.69 -0.56
C ASP A 272 -1.20 -1.46 -0.68
N ARG A 273 -0.36 -1.19 0.34
CA ARG A 273 0.64 -0.11 0.28
C ARG A 273 1.68 -0.35 -0.81
N THR A 274 2.11 -1.59 -1.00
CA THR A 274 3.06 -1.96 -2.06
C THR A 274 2.46 -1.72 -3.45
N VAL A 275 1.20 -2.11 -3.69
CA VAL A 275 0.47 -1.80 -4.94
C VAL A 275 0.35 -0.30 -5.14
N MET A 276 -0.05 0.43 -4.09
CA MET A 276 -0.18 1.89 -4.13
C MET A 276 1.13 2.56 -4.54
N PHE A 277 2.24 2.17 -3.93
CA PHE A 277 3.57 2.72 -4.25
C PHE A 277 4.01 2.38 -5.68
N ARG A 278 3.86 1.13 -6.12
CA ARG A 278 4.25 0.70 -7.48
C ARG A 278 3.48 1.42 -8.57
N ASN A 279 2.23 1.78 -8.32
CA ASN A 279 1.35 2.41 -9.30
C ASN A 279 1.21 3.92 -9.10
N ASN A 280 1.93 4.52 -8.13
CA ASN A 280 1.84 5.93 -7.76
C ASN A 280 0.37 6.37 -7.52
N ALA A 281 -0.43 5.48 -6.94
CA ALA A 281 -1.81 5.78 -6.58
C ALA A 281 -1.83 6.64 -5.30
N PRO A 282 -2.64 7.69 -5.26
CA PRO A 282 -2.65 8.61 -4.11
C PRO A 282 -3.51 8.11 -2.94
N ASP A 283 -4.39 7.15 -3.18
CA ASP A 283 -5.44 6.75 -2.25
C ASP A 283 -5.67 5.23 -2.30
N LEU A 284 -5.64 4.57 -1.14
CA LEU A 284 -5.88 3.13 -1.03
C LEU A 284 -7.33 2.75 -1.35
N ARG A 285 -8.28 3.65 -1.14
CA ARG A 285 -9.71 3.42 -1.39
C ARG A 285 -10.00 3.14 -2.85
N ASP A 286 -9.21 3.72 -3.77
CA ASP A 286 -9.35 3.49 -5.22
C ASP A 286 -9.25 1.99 -5.58
N PHE A 287 -8.53 1.18 -4.78
CA PHE A 287 -8.38 -0.26 -5.01
C PHE A 287 -9.59 -1.07 -4.54
N VAL A 288 -10.43 -0.54 -3.66
CA VAL A 288 -11.54 -1.28 -3.03
C VAL A 288 -12.93 -0.75 -3.39
N GLU A 289 -13.03 0.47 -3.92
CA GLU A 289 -14.30 1.09 -4.31
C GLU A 289 -14.93 0.47 -5.58
N GLY A 290 -14.18 -0.39 -6.29
CA GLY A 290 -14.71 -1.17 -7.41
C GLY A 290 -14.87 -0.41 -8.72
N ASP A 291 -14.24 0.75 -8.89
CA ASP A 291 -14.25 1.46 -10.17
C ASP A 291 -13.42 0.69 -11.21
N VAL A 292 -14.13 0.09 -12.16
CA VAL A 292 -13.52 -0.72 -13.24
C VAL A 292 -12.60 0.12 -14.16
N ARG A 293 -12.78 1.44 -14.22
CA ARG A 293 -11.91 2.34 -15.00
C ARG A 293 -10.55 2.43 -14.35
N PHE A 294 -10.51 2.54 -13.01
CA PHE A 294 -9.27 2.54 -12.24
C PHE A 294 -8.51 1.21 -12.44
N SER A 295 -9.18 0.07 -12.21
CA SER A 295 -8.56 -1.25 -12.40
C SER A 295 -8.03 -1.46 -13.83
N ARG A 296 -8.74 -0.96 -14.84
CA ARG A 296 -8.30 -1.01 -16.25
C ARG A 296 -7.08 -0.13 -16.52
N SER A 297 -6.98 1.03 -15.87
CA SER A 297 -5.84 1.95 -16.05
C SER A 297 -4.53 1.35 -15.54
N LEU A 298 -4.61 0.44 -14.56
CA LEU A 298 -3.45 -0.26 -13.99
C LEU A 298 -3.08 -1.55 -14.75
N ARG A 299 -3.84 -1.89 -15.81
CA ARG A 299 -3.59 -3.05 -16.64
C ARG A 299 -2.23 -2.94 -17.34
N GLY A 300 -1.30 -3.81 -16.99
CA GLY A 300 0.07 -3.83 -17.53
C GLY A 300 1.12 -3.13 -16.65
N GLY A 301 0.72 -2.43 -15.58
CA GLY A 301 1.64 -1.83 -14.59
C GLY A 301 2.14 -2.82 -13.52
N ALA A 302 1.59 -4.01 -13.46
CA ALA A 302 1.96 -5.05 -12.48
C ALA A 302 3.12 -5.94 -12.95
N ARG A 303 4.04 -5.42 -13.78
CA ARG A 303 5.27 -6.13 -14.18
C ARG A 303 6.43 -5.73 -13.32
#